data_d36bf5a2bb5cb2fcfc28cd47410451a4
#
_entry.id   d36bf5a2bb5cb2fcfc28cd47410451a4
#
_cell.length_a   1.000
_cell.length_b   1.000
_cell.length_c   1.000
_cell.angle_alpha   90.00
_cell.angle_beta   90.00
_cell.angle_gamma   90.00
#
_symmetry.space_group_name_H-M   'P 1'
#
loop_
_entity.id
_entity.type
_entity.pdbx_description
1 polymer ?
#
loop_
_entity_poly.entity_id
_entity_poly.type
_entity_poly.pdbx_seq_one_letter_code
_entity_poly.pdbx_strand_id
1 'polypeptide(L)'
;MYDPTHFENLKVAFENRIYDLDNMDGLIAIVDRADRTDHAILSRELSMKFTLAGLPEVMAEVVLTASLEDLAGEILEIPEAVPGCSLELHFFKHVHDAPVQCEQIREALYAVWENDIELTQTLSCKYGEEVSGYLNLIKVKFKTKISEDNMTEVVPFLHHVLKSLELLKGI
;
A
#
# COMPACT_ATOMS: atom_id res chain seq x y z
N MET A 1 24.40 -13.10 10.71
CA MET A 1 23.40 -12.03 10.66
C MET A 1 22.14 -12.62 10.13
N TYR A 2 21.06 -12.50 10.85
CA TYR A 2 19.77 -13.03 10.44
C TYR A 2 19.06 -12.01 9.54
N ASP A 3 18.68 -12.42 8.35
CA ASP A 3 17.80 -11.65 7.47
C ASP A 3 16.40 -12.27 7.52
N PRO A 4 15.35 -11.48 7.80
CA PRO A 4 13.98 -11.96 7.80
C PRO A 4 13.56 -12.36 6.39
N THR A 5 13.56 -13.64 6.12
CA THR A 5 13.43 -14.21 4.78
C THR A 5 12.11 -13.82 4.10
N HIS A 6 11.00 -13.89 4.83
CA HIS A 6 9.70 -13.50 4.28
C HIS A 6 9.68 -12.03 3.86
N PHE A 7 10.18 -11.14 4.72
CA PHE A 7 10.21 -9.70 4.42
C PHE A 7 11.14 -9.40 3.24
N GLU A 8 12.38 -9.91 3.26
CA GLU A 8 13.35 -9.61 2.19
C GLU A 8 12.90 -10.16 0.83
N ASN A 9 12.35 -11.37 0.78
CA ASN A 9 11.85 -11.96 -0.47
C ASN A 9 10.65 -11.18 -1.03
N LEU A 10 9.69 -10.84 -0.19
CA LEU A 10 8.54 -10.02 -0.59
C LEU A 10 8.96 -8.61 -1.01
N LYS A 11 9.86 -7.98 -0.25
CA LYS A 11 10.42 -6.68 -0.60
C LYS A 11 11.00 -6.68 -2.02
N VAL A 12 11.88 -7.64 -2.32
CA VAL A 12 12.50 -7.77 -3.65
C VAL A 12 11.44 -7.99 -4.73
N ALA A 13 10.43 -8.81 -4.47
CA ALA A 13 9.36 -9.08 -5.42
C ALA A 13 8.54 -7.82 -5.73
N PHE A 14 8.16 -7.03 -4.71
CA PHE A 14 7.45 -5.77 -4.91
C PHE A 14 8.32 -4.73 -5.62
N GLU A 15 9.56 -4.55 -5.18
CA GLU A 15 10.50 -3.60 -5.79
C GLU A 15 10.70 -3.89 -7.27
N ASN A 16 11.04 -5.12 -7.61
CA ASN A 16 11.29 -5.51 -8.99
C ASN A 16 10.07 -5.24 -9.87
N ARG A 17 8.89 -5.64 -9.44
CA ARG A 17 7.69 -5.45 -10.26
C ARG A 17 7.26 -3.99 -10.36
N ILE A 18 7.37 -3.21 -9.30
CA ILE A 18 7.06 -1.77 -9.34
C ILE A 18 8.06 -1.03 -10.24
N TYR A 19 9.36 -1.36 -10.16
CA TYR A 19 10.36 -0.80 -11.08
C TYR A 19 10.11 -1.19 -12.53
N ASP A 20 9.66 -2.41 -12.80
CA ASP A 20 9.29 -2.83 -14.16
C ASP A 20 8.11 -2.01 -14.70
N LEU A 21 7.10 -1.77 -13.87
CA LEU A 21 5.94 -0.94 -14.24
C LEU A 21 6.33 0.50 -14.61
N ASP A 22 7.36 1.05 -13.95
CA ASP A 22 7.89 2.38 -14.26
C ASP A 22 8.83 2.32 -15.50
N ASN A 23 9.90 1.55 -15.41
CA ASN A 23 11.02 1.64 -16.36
C ASN A 23 10.79 0.87 -17.67
N MET A 24 10.03 -0.24 -17.62
CA MET A 24 9.81 -1.10 -18.79
C MET A 24 8.43 -0.88 -19.40
N ASP A 25 7.40 -0.91 -18.60
CA ASP A 25 6.03 -0.82 -19.06
C ASP A 25 5.58 0.64 -19.26
N GLY A 26 6.21 1.59 -18.54
CA GLY A 26 5.87 3.02 -18.60
C GLY A 26 4.46 3.35 -18.11
N LEU A 27 3.88 2.51 -17.24
CA LEU A 27 2.51 2.65 -16.74
C LEU A 27 2.41 3.56 -15.53
N ILE A 28 3.48 3.66 -14.75
CA ILE A 28 3.55 4.45 -13.53
C ILE A 28 4.78 5.36 -13.51
N ALA A 29 4.79 6.31 -12.58
CA ALA A 29 5.96 7.08 -12.20
C ALA A 29 6.20 6.95 -10.72
N ILE A 30 7.34 6.41 -10.31
CA ILE A 30 7.73 6.30 -8.91
C ILE A 30 8.04 7.68 -8.36
N VAL A 31 7.42 8.02 -7.23
CA VAL A 31 7.57 9.31 -6.54
C VAL A 31 8.53 9.20 -5.37
N ASP A 32 8.44 8.12 -4.60
CA ASP A 32 9.27 7.93 -3.41
C ASP A 32 9.45 6.45 -3.09
N ARG A 33 10.54 6.12 -2.44
CA ARG A 33 10.86 4.80 -1.92
C ARG A 33 11.53 4.94 -0.56
N ALA A 34 11.06 4.19 0.42
CA ALA A 34 11.70 4.11 1.72
C ALA A 34 11.81 2.66 2.19
N ASP A 35 12.96 2.31 2.69
CA ASP A 35 13.26 1.03 3.36
C ASP A 35 13.80 1.39 4.75
N ARG A 36 13.03 1.08 5.78
CA ARG A 36 13.27 1.55 7.14
C ARG A 36 13.36 0.39 8.12
N THR A 37 14.20 0.59 9.12
CA THR A 37 14.22 -0.26 10.32
C THR A 37 14.02 0.64 11.52
N ASP A 38 12.99 0.37 12.31
CA ASP A 38 12.81 1.02 13.60
C ASP A 38 13.53 0.19 14.67
N HIS A 39 14.64 0.71 15.17
CA HIS A 39 15.45 0.02 16.17
C HIS A 39 14.83 0.00 17.57
N ALA A 40 13.87 0.88 17.85
CA ALA A 40 13.19 0.92 19.15
C ALA A 40 12.21 -0.24 19.32
N ILE A 41 11.51 -0.59 18.24
CA ILE A 41 10.50 -1.66 18.24
C ILE A 41 10.90 -2.84 17.34
N LEU A 42 12.08 -2.79 16.73
CA LEU A 42 12.63 -3.83 15.85
C LEU A 42 11.69 -4.20 14.71
N SER A 43 11.04 -3.22 14.10
CA SER A 43 10.20 -3.43 12.92
C SER A 43 10.94 -3.07 11.63
N ARG A 44 10.55 -3.71 10.54
CA ARG A 44 11.00 -3.42 9.17
C ARG A 44 9.84 -2.91 8.35
N GLU A 45 10.10 -1.92 7.52
CA GLU A 45 9.10 -1.34 6.63
C GLU A 45 9.70 -1.01 5.27
N LEU A 46 9.03 -1.45 4.20
CA LEU A 46 9.21 -0.96 2.84
C LEU A 46 8.00 -0.14 2.44
N SER A 47 8.20 1.07 1.95
CA SER A 47 7.12 1.82 1.27
C SER A 47 7.56 2.29 -0.10
N MET A 48 6.66 2.20 -1.08
CA MET A 48 6.87 2.69 -2.44
C MET A 48 5.66 3.49 -2.88
N LYS A 49 5.90 4.76 -3.26
CA LYS A 49 4.88 5.69 -3.75
C LYS A 49 5.00 5.87 -5.24
N PHE A 50 3.89 5.84 -5.93
CA PHE A 50 3.83 6.06 -7.36
C PHE A 50 2.47 6.62 -7.81
N THR A 51 2.46 7.20 -8.99
CA THR A 51 1.27 7.67 -9.69
C THR A 51 1.14 6.93 -11.01
N LEU A 52 -0.01 7.02 -11.65
CA LEU A 52 -0.09 6.68 -13.08
C LEU A 52 0.78 7.63 -13.88
N ALA A 53 1.41 7.13 -14.94
CA ALA A 53 2.30 7.91 -15.78
C ALA A 53 1.57 9.13 -16.37
N GLY A 54 2.10 10.32 -16.12
CA GLY A 54 1.51 11.59 -16.58
C GLY A 54 0.22 12.02 -15.86
N LEU A 55 -0.21 11.33 -14.82
CA LEU A 55 -1.46 11.57 -14.07
C LEU A 55 -1.19 11.64 -12.57
N PRO A 56 -0.66 12.76 -12.06
CA PRO A 56 -0.22 12.89 -10.68
C PRO A 56 -1.33 13.15 -9.66
N GLU A 57 -2.59 13.22 -10.09
CA GLU A 57 -3.73 13.63 -9.24
C GLU A 57 -4.03 12.62 -8.12
N VAL A 58 -3.72 11.34 -8.36
CA VAL A 58 -3.88 10.28 -7.37
C VAL A 58 -2.56 9.54 -7.21
N MET A 59 -2.11 9.42 -5.98
CA MET A 59 -0.90 8.69 -5.63
C MET A 59 -1.25 7.43 -4.85
N ALA A 60 -0.60 6.32 -5.19
CA ALA A 60 -0.65 5.10 -4.41
C ALA A 60 0.65 4.91 -3.63
N GLU A 61 0.55 4.32 -2.46
CA GLU A 61 1.69 3.87 -1.65
C GLU A 61 1.45 2.44 -1.20
N VAL A 62 2.33 1.54 -1.59
CA VAL A 62 2.35 0.16 -1.10
C VAL A 62 3.27 0.12 0.11
N VAL A 63 2.75 -0.39 1.23
CA VAL A 63 3.49 -0.48 2.50
C VAL A 63 3.54 -1.93 2.96
N LEU A 64 4.74 -2.47 3.07
CA LEU A 64 5.02 -3.80 3.57
C LEU A 64 5.72 -3.67 4.92
N THR A 65 5.18 -4.29 5.97
CA THR A 65 5.71 -4.18 7.33
C THR A 65 5.88 -5.56 7.96
N ALA A 66 7.01 -5.78 8.61
CA ALA A 66 7.25 -6.90 9.50
C ALA A 66 7.49 -6.38 10.92
N SER A 67 6.67 -6.84 11.87
CA SER A 67 6.83 -6.52 13.30
C SER A 67 7.90 -7.38 13.96
N LEU A 68 8.31 -7.02 15.17
CA LEU A 68 9.18 -7.87 15.98
C LEU A 68 8.57 -9.27 16.18
N GLU A 69 7.27 -9.35 16.41
CA GLU A 69 6.56 -10.62 16.61
C GLU A 69 6.63 -11.50 15.35
N ASP A 70 6.46 -10.90 14.16
CA ASP A 70 6.58 -11.62 12.88
C ASP A 70 8.01 -12.14 12.68
N LEU A 71 9.00 -11.30 12.94
CA LEU A 71 10.42 -11.65 12.81
C LEU A 71 10.82 -12.73 13.83
N ALA A 72 10.39 -12.60 15.07
CA ALA A 72 10.68 -13.59 16.11
C ALA A 72 9.99 -14.93 15.84
N GLY A 73 8.74 -14.90 15.36
CA GLY A 73 7.99 -16.10 14.98
C GLY A 73 8.67 -16.90 13.88
N GLU A 74 9.23 -16.20 12.88
CA GLU A 74 10.00 -16.81 11.80
C GLU A 74 11.34 -17.37 12.30
N ILE A 75 12.11 -16.59 13.07
CA ILE A 75 13.44 -16.98 13.56
C ILE A 75 13.37 -18.17 14.51
N LEU A 76 12.43 -18.15 15.45
CA LEU A 76 12.32 -19.14 16.51
C LEU A 76 11.50 -20.35 16.09
N GLU A 77 10.99 -20.37 14.87
CA GLU A 77 10.15 -21.44 14.32
C GLU A 77 9.02 -21.82 15.31
N ILE A 78 8.36 -20.79 15.89
CA ILE A 78 7.31 -20.99 16.89
C ILE A 78 6.14 -21.73 16.23
N PRO A 79 5.74 -22.93 16.71
CA PRO A 79 4.80 -23.81 16.00
C PRO A 79 3.40 -23.20 15.77
N GLU A 80 2.99 -22.26 16.62
CA GLU A 80 1.68 -21.59 16.53
C GLU A 80 1.76 -20.19 15.89
N ALA A 81 2.97 -19.70 15.60
CA ALA A 81 3.14 -18.44 14.91
C ALA A 81 2.77 -18.59 13.42
N VAL A 82 2.07 -17.61 12.91
CA VAL A 82 1.83 -17.45 11.47
C VAL A 82 2.77 -16.33 11.01
N PRO A 83 4.04 -16.65 10.69
CA PRO A 83 4.98 -15.63 10.26
C PRO A 83 4.54 -15.06 8.93
N GLY A 84 4.76 -13.76 8.75
CA GLY A 84 4.39 -13.08 7.54
C GLY A 84 4.54 -11.58 7.71
N CYS A 85 4.20 -10.84 6.66
CA CYS A 85 4.23 -9.40 6.64
C CYS A 85 2.81 -8.84 6.52
N SER A 86 2.60 -7.69 7.14
CA SER A 86 1.39 -6.91 6.93
C SER A 86 1.53 -6.09 5.66
N LEU A 87 0.48 -6.08 4.85
CA LEU A 87 0.40 -5.28 3.64
C LEU A 87 -0.69 -4.23 3.81
N GLU A 88 -0.34 -2.98 3.54
CA GLU A 88 -1.28 -1.87 3.46
C GLU A 88 -1.13 -1.18 2.10
N LEU A 89 -2.23 -0.61 1.63
CA LEU A 89 -2.26 0.21 0.44
C LEU A 89 -2.86 1.56 0.82
N HIS A 90 -2.13 2.62 0.55
CA HIS A 90 -2.59 3.98 0.80
C HIS A 90 -2.80 4.69 -0.52
N PHE A 91 -3.89 5.46 -0.63
CA PHE A 91 -4.09 6.40 -1.72
C PHE A 91 -4.18 7.82 -1.17
N PHE A 92 -3.64 8.75 -1.95
CA PHE A 92 -3.67 10.18 -1.64
C PHE A 92 -4.40 10.88 -2.78
N LYS A 93 -5.51 11.52 -2.47
CA LYS A 93 -6.34 12.21 -3.44
C LYS A 93 -6.95 13.47 -2.85
N HIS A 94 -6.96 14.54 -3.62
CA HIS A 94 -7.67 15.75 -3.25
C HIS A 94 -9.17 15.61 -3.55
N VAL A 95 -10.01 15.98 -2.61
CA VAL A 95 -11.48 15.94 -2.74
C VAL A 95 -12.06 17.31 -2.43
N HIS A 96 -13.06 17.72 -3.19
CA HIS A 96 -13.77 19.01 -3.03
C HIS A 96 -15.14 18.83 -2.37
N ASP A 97 -15.90 17.86 -2.83
CA ASP A 97 -17.17 17.45 -2.23
C ASP A 97 -16.96 16.17 -1.43
N ALA A 98 -16.47 16.32 -0.19
CA ALA A 98 -16.08 15.19 0.64
C ALA A 98 -17.22 14.19 0.88
N PRO A 99 -18.47 14.57 1.21
CA PRO A 99 -19.55 13.61 1.41
C PRO A 99 -19.83 12.73 0.20
N VAL A 100 -19.83 13.32 -0.99
CA VAL A 100 -20.12 12.60 -2.24
C VAL A 100 -18.90 11.78 -2.68
N GLN A 101 -17.74 12.43 -2.78
CA GLN A 101 -16.54 11.77 -3.31
C GLN A 101 -16.03 10.67 -2.38
N CYS A 102 -16.07 10.84 -1.06
CA CYS A 102 -15.65 9.79 -0.13
C CYS A 102 -16.53 8.54 -0.22
N GLU A 103 -17.84 8.70 -0.44
CA GLU A 103 -18.71 7.56 -0.64
C GLU A 103 -18.44 6.85 -1.98
N GLN A 104 -18.26 7.61 -3.06
CA GLN A 104 -17.88 7.04 -4.37
C GLN A 104 -16.54 6.30 -4.30
N ILE A 105 -15.56 6.85 -3.58
CA ILE A 105 -14.27 6.20 -3.35
C ILE A 105 -14.46 4.88 -2.61
N ARG A 106 -15.27 4.89 -1.55
CA ARG A 106 -15.57 3.69 -0.77
C ARG A 106 -16.18 2.59 -1.64
N GLU A 107 -17.22 2.92 -2.40
CA GLU A 107 -17.88 1.97 -3.30
C GLU A 107 -16.92 1.42 -4.37
N ALA A 108 -16.12 2.30 -4.99
CA ALA A 108 -15.17 1.91 -6.03
C ALA A 108 -14.11 0.93 -5.50
N LEU A 109 -13.55 1.20 -4.31
CA LEU A 109 -12.51 0.35 -3.73
C LEU A 109 -13.07 -0.98 -3.24
N TYR A 110 -14.26 -1.02 -2.64
CA TYR A 110 -14.91 -2.28 -2.29
C TYR A 110 -15.27 -3.11 -3.51
N ALA A 111 -15.59 -2.49 -4.65
CA ALA A 111 -15.82 -3.20 -5.90
C ALA A 111 -14.55 -3.84 -6.48
N VAL A 112 -13.38 -3.25 -6.26
CA VAL A 112 -12.09 -3.79 -6.72
C VAL A 112 -11.54 -4.86 -5.78
N TRP A 113 -11.59 -4.60 -4.46
CA TRP A 113 -10.91 -5.41 -3.44
C TRP A 113 -11.84 -6.36 -2.69
N GLU A 114 -13.12 -6.34 -3.04
CA GLU A 114 -14.15 -7.12 -2.36
C GLU A 114 -14.26 -6.78 -0.86
N ASN A 115 -14.81 -7.67 -0.04
CA ASN A 115 -15.05 -7.39 1.38
C ASN A 115 -13.89 -7.79 2.32
N ASP A 116 -12.73 -8.11 1.76
CA ASP A 116 -11.59 -8.63 2.53
C ASP A 116 -10.62 -7.54 2.99
N ILE A 117 -11.11 -6.31 3.00
CA ILE A 117 -10.35 -5.12 3.37
C ILE A 117 -11.00 -4.34 4.51
N GLU A 118 -10.18 -3.59 5.23
CA GLU A 118 -10.60 -2.51 6.11
C GLU A 118 -10.23 -1.18 5.46
N LEU A 119 -11.23 -0.35 5.20
CA LEU A 119 -11.07 0.94 4.54
C LEU A 119 -11.26 2.07 5.54
N THR A 120 -10.31 2.99 5.62
CA THR A 120 -10.43 4.25 6.34
C THR A 120 -10.10 5.42 5.43
N GLN A 121 -10.80 6.53 5.60
CA GLN A 121 -10.54 7.78 4.90
C GLN A 121 -10.33 8.90 5.92
N THR A 122 -9.21 9.59 5.82
CA THR A 122 -8.85 10.69 6.71
C THR A 122 -8.68 11.95 5.90
N LEU A 123 -9.54 12.93 6.18
CA LEU A 123 -9.52 14.23 5.51
C LEU A 123 -8.65 15.21 6.30
N SER A 124 -7.80 15.95 5.59
CA SER A 124 -6.97 16.99 6.16
C SER A 124 -6.94 18.23 5.26
N CYS A 125 -6.84 19.39 5.89
CA CYS A 125 -6.63 20.66 5.19
C CYS A 125 -5.80 21.59 6.08
N LYS A 126 -5.22 22.61 5.50
CA LYS A 126 -4.61 23.67 6.28
C LYS A 126 -5.70 24.56 6.88
N TYR A 127 -5.43 25.04 8.08
CA TYR A 127 -6.33 26.01 8.73
C TYR A 127 -6.57 27.24 7.84
N GLY A 128 -7.83 27.55 7.61
CA GLY A 128 -8.25 28.68 6.75
C GLY A 128 -8.33 28.34 5.26
N GLU A 129 -8.00 27.13 4.84
CA GLU A 129 -8.05 26.66 3.44
C GLU A 129 -9.14 25.61 3.19
N GLU A 130 -10.11 25.49 4.08
CA GLU A 130 -11.18 24.48 4.01
C GLU A 130 -12.03 24.59 2.73
N VAL A 131 -12.16 25.80 2.19
CA VAL A 131 -12.91 26.06 0.95
C VAL A 131 -12.24 25.42 -0.28
N SER A 132 -10.92 25.19 -0.21
CA SER A 132 -10.16 24.54 -1.29
C SER A 132 -10.33 23.03 -1.35
N GLY A 133 -11.06 22.45 -0.40
CA GLY A 133 -11.24 21.00 -0.27
C GLY A 133 -10.24 20.38 0.70
N TYR A 134 -10.14 19.05 0.63
CA TYR A 134 -9.36 18.27 1.56
C TYR A 134 -8.41 17.32 0.84
N LEU A 135 -7.25 17.10 1.44
CA LEU A 135 -6.44 15.93 1.09
C LEU A 135 -7.05 14.71 1.80
N ASN A 136 -7.45 13.73 1.03
CA ASN A 136 -7.98 12.47 1.52
C ASN A 136 -6.87 11.42 1.52
N LEU A 137 -6.51 10.93 2.71
CA LEU A 137 -5.68 9.75 2.89
C LEU A 137 -6.59 8.54 3.05
N ILE A 138 -6.59 7.68 2.05
CA ILE A 138 -7.39 6.47 1.98
C ILE A 138 -6.49 5.29 2.32
N LYS A 139 -6.72 4.66 3.46
CA LYS A 139 -5.98 3.46 3.87
C LYS A 139 -6.81 2.21 3.65
N VAL A 140 -6.19 1.27 2.96
CA VAL A 140 -6.73 -0.08 2.73
C VAL A 140 -5.82 -1.06 3.47
N LYS A 141 -6.36 -1.72 4.48
CA LYS A 141 -5.67 -2.79 5.20
C LYS A 141 -6.21 -4.13 4.76
N PHE A 142 -5.30 -5.05 4.49
CA PHE A 142 -5.64 -6.44 4.19
C PHE A 142 -5.62 -7.25 5.47
N LYS A 143 -6.66 -8.05 5.69
CA LYS A 143 -6.85 -8.81 6.94
C LYS A 143 -5.85 -9.94 7.11
N THR A 144 -5.37 -10.49 6.00
CA THR A 144 -4.46 -11.63 5.98
C THR A 144 -3.02 -11.15 5.78
N LYS A 145 -2.09 -11.65 6.60
CA LYS A 145 -0.66 -11.47 6.38
C LYS A 145 -0.22 -12.23 5.12
N ILE A 146 0.82 -11.74 4.48
CA ILE A 146 1.45 -12.38 3.32
C ILE A 146 2.83 -12.91 3.68
N SER A 147 3.23 -13.99 3.04
CA SER A 147 4.54 -14.61 3.17
C SER A 147 5.19 -14.81 1.80
N GLU A 148 6.37 -15.40 1.76
CA GLU A 148 7.03 -15.73 0.49
C GLU A 148 6.21 -16.68 -0.40
N ASP A 149 5.29 -17.47 0.19
CA ASP A 149 4.38 -18.33 -0.58
C ASP A 149 3.40 -17.51 -1.45
N ASN A 150 3.19 -16.24 -1.11
CA ASN A 150 2.32 -15.32 -1.84
C ASN A 150 3.04 -14.50 -2.93
N MET A 151 4.30 -14.79 -3.24
CA MET A 151 5.07 -14.00 -4.22
C MET A 151 4.42 -13.97 -5.61
N THR A 152 3.72 -15.03 -6.00
CA THR A 152 2.98 -15.08 -7.28
C THR A 152 1.76 -14.15 -7.31
N GLU A 153 1.29 -13.70 -6.16
CA GLU A 153 0.14 -12.80 -6.02
C GLU A 153 0.53 -11.32 -6.16
N VAL A 154 1.81 -10.99 -6.15
CA VAL A 154 2.30 -9.60 -6.26
C VAL A 154 1.86 -8.95 -7.57
N VAL A 155 1.95 -9.67 -8.68
CA VAL A 155 1.55 -9.14 -10.00
C VAL A 155 0.04 -8.88 -10.08
N PRO A 156 -0.85 -9.83 -9.74
CA PRO A 156 -2.29 -9.56 -9.67
C PRO A 156 -2.64 -8.43 -8.69
N PHE A 157 -1.99 -8.37 -7.54
CA PHE A 157 -2.18 -7.30 -6.56
C PHE A 157 -1.90 -5.92 -7.18
N LEU A 158 -0.75 -5.76 -7.84
CA LEU A 158 -0.39 -4.49 -8.48
C LEU A 158 -1.32 -4.13 -9.63
N HIS A 159 -1.87 -5.11 -10.36
CA HIS A 159 -2.92 -4.83 -11.35
C HIS A 159 -4.18 -4.24 -10.69
N HIS A 160 -4.58 -4.73 -9.53
CA HIS A 160 -5.69 -4.15 -8.76
C HIS A 160 -5.37 -2.75 -8.25
N VAL A 161 -4.11 -2.49 -7.87
CA VAL A 161 -3.67 -1.13 -7.51
C VAL A 161 -3.80 -0.17 -8.69
N LEU A 162 -3.33 -0.56 -9.87
CA LEU A 162 -3.47 0.26 -11.09
C LEU A 162 -4.93 0.51 -11.45
N LYS A 163 -5.77 -0.51 -11.36
CA LYS A 163 -7.22 -0.37 -11.57
C LYS A 163 -7.86 0.58 -10.55
N SER A 164 -7.43 0.52 -9.30
CA SER A 164 -7.90 1.45 -8.27
C SER A 164 -7.51 2.89 -8.59
N LEU A 165 -6.26 3.13 -9.03
CA LEU A 165 -5.80 4.45 -9.45
C LEU A 165 -6.63 5.01 -10.62
N GLU A 166 -6.92 4.17 -11.61
CA GLU A 166 -7.77 4.56 -12.75
C GLU A 166 -9.18 4.95 -12.32
N LEU A 167 -9.79 4.21 -11.41
CA LEU A 167 -11.12 4.53 -10.89
C LEU A 167 -11.12 5.80 -10.05
N LEU A 168 -10.15 5.94 -9.16
CA LEU A 168 -10.05 7.11 -8.27
C LEU A 168 -9.76 8.40 -9.04
N LYS A 169 -9.06 8.32 -10.16
CA LYS A 169 -8.84 9.46 -11.05
C LYS A 169 -10.14 10.04 -11.58
N GLY A 170 -11.15 9.20 -11.81
CA GLY A 170 -12.45 9.59 -12.36
C GLY A 170 -13.41 10.19 -11.31
N ILE A 171 -13.11 10.08 -10.03
CA ILE A 171 -13.90 10.59 -8.92
C ILE A 171 -13.34 11.97 -8.49
#